data_46f8b0d141afff197e09d626ad6f79ae
#
_entry.id   46f8b0d141afff197e09d626ad6f79ae
#
_cell.length_a   1.000
_cell.length_b   1.000
_cell.length_c   1.000
_cell.angle_alpha   90.00
_cell.angle_beta   90.00
_cell.angle_gamma   90.00
#
_symmetry.space_group_name_H-M   'P 1'
#
loop_
_entity.id
_entity.type
_entity.pdbx_description
1 polymer ?
#
loop_
_entity_poly.entity_id
_entity_poly.type
_entity_poly.pdbx_seq_one_letter_code
_entity_poly.pdbx_strand_id
1 'polypeptide(L)'
;VLVDSPAGLGTGFRLAVCGADRVLVVSTNDASSLRDAQRTVAELEHIRQVHLIMNRIQSKLLRKLRATIDDAMDTAGLPLIGVVPEDPHVILCANLGRPLTSRGQRGAALACQNIARRLEGQHVPIMRIR
;
A
#
# COMPACT_ATOMS: atom_id res chain seq x y z
N VAL A 1 14.30 2.64 9.37
CA VAL A 1 14.52 1.27 8.85
C VAL A 1 13.22 0.74 8.28
N LEU A 2 13.27 0.11 7.11
CA LEU A 2 12.14 -0.62 6.53
C LEU A 2 12.39 -2.12 6.69
N VAL A 3 11.38 -2.83 7.19
CA VAL A 3 11.40 -4.29 7.32
C VAL A 3 10.38 -4.86 6.34
N ASP A 4 10.85 -5.66 5.39
CA ASP A 4 9.97 -6.39 4.46
C ASP A 4 9.50 -7.68 5.14
N SER A 5 8.18 -7.82 5.27
CA SER A 5 7.57 -8.97 5.91
C SER A 5 7.23 -10.05 4.88
N PRO A 6 7.57 -11.31 5.14
CA PRO A 6 7.12 -12.39 4.26
C PRO A 6 5.59 -12.51 4.24
N ALA A 7 5.06 -13.11 3.18
CA ALA A 7 3.62 -13.34 3.05
C ALA A 7 3.10 -14.29 4.14
N GLY A 8 1.85 -14.10 4.52
CA GLY A 8 1.16 -14.88 5.55
C GLY A 8 1.40 -14.36 6.98
N LEU A 9 0.77 -15.03 7.96
CA LEU A 9 0.76 -14.62 9.37
C LEU A 9 1.64 -15.53 10.27
N GLY A 10 2.62 -16.18 9.67
CA GLY A 10 3.52 -17.10 10.37
C GLY A 10 4.61 -16.40 11.18
N THR A 11 5.62 -17.18 11.58
CA THR A 11 6.73 -16.69 12.41
C THR A 11 7.50 -15.51 11.80
N GLY A 12 7.71 -15.53 10.47
CA GLY A 12 8.39 -14.44 9.77
C GLY A 12 7.64 -13.11 9.87
N PHE A 13 6.32 -13.13 9.74
CA PHE A 13 5.46 -11.96 9.96
C PHE A 13 5.59 -11.46 11.41
N ARG A 14 5.48 -12.34 12.40
CA ARG A 14 5.57 -11.97 13.83
C ARG A 14 6.93 -11.35 14.18
N LEU A 15 8.00 -11.88 13.61
CA LEU A 15 9.35 -11.31 13.80
C LEU A 15 9.45 -9.92 13.12
N ALA A 16 8.89 -9.76 11.92
CA ALA A 16 8.93 -8.48 11.22
C ALA A 16 8.19 -7.37 11.99
N VAL A 17 7.07 -7.68 12.65
CA VAL A 17 6.26 -6.69 13.37
C VAL A 17 6.65 -6.51 14.84
N CYS A 18 7.44 -7.41 15.41
CA CYS A 18 7.80 -7.41 16.84
C CYS A 18 8.47 -6.13 17.33
N GLY A 19 9.19 -5.42 16.48
CA GLY A 19 9.85 -4.15 16.82
C GLY A 19 9.40 -2.97 15.96
N ALA A 20 8.27 -3.11 15.30
CA ALA A 20 7.78 -2.07 14.38
C ALA A 20 7.00 -0.98 15.14
N ASP A 21 7.38 0.28 14.95
CA ASP A 21 6.63 1.45 15.43
C ASP A 21 5.40 1.72 14.57
N ARG A 22 5.49 1.34 13.29
CA ARG A 22 4.46 1.57 12.28
C ARG A 22 4.39 0.40 11.31
N VAL A 23 3.18 0.05 10.89
CA VAL A 23 2.96 -0.99 9.88
C VAL A 23 2.20 -0.42 8.68
N LEU A 24 2.64 -0.79 7.49
CA LEU A 24 1.98 -0.48 6.23
C LEU A 24 1.40 -1.78 5.66
N VAL A 25 0.09 -1.89 5.66
CA VAL A 25 -0.62 -3.00 5.03
C VAL A 25 -0.83 -2.65 3.57
N VAL A 26 -0.30 -3.47 2.67
CA VAL A 26 -0.40 -3.26 1.23
C VAL A 26 -1.41 -4.24 0.65
N SER A 27 -2.46 -3.72 0.02
CA SER A 27 -3.52 -4.53 -0.60
C SER A 27 -3.83 -4.05 -2.00
N THR A 28 -4.39 -4.92 -2.81
CA THR A 28 -5.07 -4.59 -4.06
C THR A 28 -6.57 -4.46 -3.80
N ASN A 29 -7.34 -3.98 -4.78
CA ASN A 29 -8.77 -3.73 -4.61
C ASN A 29 -9.67 -4.94 -4.88
N ASP A 30 -9.11 -6.14 -4.94
CA ASP A 30 -9.89 -7.36 -5.05
C ASP A 30 -10.32 -7.89 -3.67
N ALA A 31 -11.47 -8.57 -3.64
CA ALA A 31 -12.10 -9.04 -2.41
C ALA A 31 -11.24 -10.05 -1.61
N SER A 32 -10.36 -10.79 -2.27
CA SER A 32 -9.45 -11.74 -1.60
C SER A 32 -8.37 -10.99 -0.84
N SER A 33 -7.68 -10.06 -1.52
CA SER A 33 -6.63 -9.24 -0.91
C SER A 33 -7.14 -8.38 0.24
N LEU A 34 -8.36 -7.84 0.13
CA LEU A 34 -8.97 -7.07 1.22
C LEU A 34 -9.31 -7.93 2.43
N ARG A 35 -9.78 -9.17 2.23
CA ARG A 35 -9.99 -10.12 3.35
C ARG A 35 -8.67 -10.52 4.02
N ASP A 36 -7.61 -10.68 3.26
CA ASP A 36 -6.29 -10.98 3.83
C ASP A 36 -5.74 -9.76 4.59
N ALA A 37 -6.00 -8.54 4.10
CA ALA A 37 -5.69 -7.33 4.85
C ALA A 37 -6.44 -7.27 6.20
N GLN A 38 -7.74 -7.58 6.23
CA GLN A 38 -8.52 -7.64 7.48
C GLN A 38 -7.92 -8.64 8.48
N ARG A 39 -7.53 -9.84 8.03
CA ARG A 39 -6.89 -10.84 8.88
C ARG A 39 -5.56 -10.34 9.44
N THR A 40 -4.78 -9.66 8.60
CA THR A 40 -3.51 -9.05 9.01
C THR A 40 -3.74 -7.97 10.07
N VAL A 41 -4.75 -7.13 9.91
CA VAL A 41 -5.11 -6.08 10.88
C VAL A 41 -5.44 -6.66 12.25
N ALA A 42 -6.16 -7.77 12.30
CA ALA A 42 -6.50 -8.43 13.55
C ALA A 42 -5.25 -8.91 14.35
N GLU A 43 -4.15 -9.21 13.67
CA GLU A 43 -2.89 -9.58 14.32
C GLU A 43 -2.04 -8.34 14.75
N LEU A 44 -2.46 -7.13 14.37
CA LEU A 44 -1.73 -5.88 14.60
C LEU A 44 -2.34 -4.99 15.70
N GLU A 45 -3.27 -5.49 16.50
CA GLU A 45 -3.98 -4.69 17.54
C GLU A 45 -3.05 -4.00 18.54
N HIS A 46 -1.84 -4.53 18.74
CA HIS A 46 -0.83 -3.95 19.63
C HIS A 46 -0.03 -2.80 18.99
N ILE A 47 -0.20 -2.54 17.68
CA ILE A 47 0.53 -1.50 16.95
C ILE A 47 -0.39 -0.29 16.72
N ARG A 48 0.02 0.87 17.24
CA ARG A 48 -0.81 2.08 17.19
C ARG A 48 -0.90 2.73 15.80
N GLN A 49 0.12 2.56 14.98
CA GLN A 49 0.21 3.22 13.67
C GLN A 49 0.18 2.18 12.55
N VAL A 50 -1.02 1.81 12.16
CA VAL A 50 -1.24 0.92 11.02
C VAL A 50 -1.98 1.68 9.93
N HIS A 51 -1.47 1.62 8.69
CA HIS A 51 -2.04 2.33 7.55
C HIS A 51 -2.18 1.43 6.34
N LEU A 52 -3.16 1.72 5.50
CA LEU A 52 -3.42 1.02 4.25
C LEU A 52 -2.73 1.71 3.07
N ILE A 53 -2.08 0.92 2.22
CA ILE A 53 -1.66 1.31 0.88
C ILE A 53 -2.46 0.48 -0.12
N MET A 54 -3.22 1.16 -0.97
CA MET A 54 -3.90 0.50 -2.10
C MET A 54 -2.96 0.46 -3.30
N ASN A 55 -2.55 -0.75 -3.72
CA ASN A 55 -1.55 -0.96 -4.76
C ASN A 55 -2.18 -1.48 -6.06
N ARG A 56 -1.51 -1.24 -7.18
CA ARG A 56 -1.90 -1.69 -8.53
C ARG A 56 -3.31 -1.28 -8.93
N ILE A 57 -3.70 -0.07 -8.58
CA ILE A 57 -5.04 0.42 -8.83
C ILE A 57 -5.24 0.80 -10.30
N GLN A 58 -6.24 0.18 -10.91
CA GLN A 58 -6.71 0.49 -12.26
C GLN A 58 -8.03 1.27 -12.19
N SER A 59 -8.02 2.54 -12.55
CA SER A 59 -9.24 3.39 -12.51
C SER A 59 -10.39 2.87 -13.38
N LYS A 60 -10.07 2.25 -14.51
CA LYS A 60 -11.07 1.64 -15.40
C LYS A 60 -11.77 0.45 -14.74
N LEU A 61 -11.02 -0.35 -13.98
CA LEU A 61 -11.56 -1.51 -13.27
C LEU A 61 -12.43 -1.09 -12.08
N LEU A 62 -11.97 -0.10 -11.29
CA LEU A 62 -12.77 0.46 -10.19
C LEU A 62 -14.14 0.94 -10.68
N ARG A 63 -14.19 1.68 -11.80
CA ARG A 63 -15.46 2.14 -12.39
C ARG A 63 -16.35 1.01 -12.82
N LYS A 64 -15.80 -0.06 -13.41
CA LYS A 64 -16.57 -1.25 -13.82
C LYS A 64 -17.18 -2.00 -12.63
N LEU A 65 -16.42 -2.12 -11.55
CA LEU A 65 -16.84 -2.82 -10.34
C LEU A 65 -17.75 -1.97 -9.44
N ARG A 66 -17.95 -0.69 -9.76
CA ARG A 66 -18.60 0.30 -8.88
C ARG A 66 -18.00 0.31 -7.46
N ALA A 67 -16.74 -0.08 -7.35
CA ALA A 67 -16.01 -0.10 -6.10
C ALA A 67 -15.24 1.20 -5.93
N THR A 68 -15.11 1.66 -4.71
CA THR A 68 -14.37 2.86 -4.34
C THR A 68 -13.17 2.53 -3.47
N ILE A 69 -12.26 3.47 -3.33
CA ILE A 69 -11.16 3.36 -2.37
C ILE A 69 -11.70 3.40 -0.94
N ASP A 70 -12.79 4.15 -0.72
CA ASP A 70 -13.45 4.25 0.58
C ASP A 70 -14.03 2.90 1.01
N ASP A 71 -14.66 2.15 0.10
CA ASP A 71 -15.12 0.78 0.36
C ASP A 71 -13.96 -0.15 0.79
N ALA A 72 -12.78 0.03 0.20
CA ALA A 72 -11.60 -0.75 0.55
C ALA A 72 -11.05 -0.36 1.93
N MET A 73 -11.07 0.93 2.29
CA MET A 73 -10.70 1.42 3.62
C MET A 73 -11.65 0.88 4.69
N ASP A 74 -12.96 0.94 4.44
CA ASP A 74 -13.99 0.44 5.36
C ASP A 74 -13.85 -1.07 5.54
N THR A 75 -13.60 -1.80 4.43
CA THR A 75 -13.39 -3.25 4.48
C THR A 75 -12.13 -3.62 5.27
N ALA A 76 -11.02 -2.93 5.05
CA ALA A 76 -9.76 -3.20 5.75
C ALA A 76 -9.76 -2.68 7.21
N GLY A 77 -10.61 -1.71 7.53
CA GLY A 77 -10.65 -1.06 8.85
C GLY A 77 -9.42 -0.20 9.12
N LEU A 78 -8.77 0.35 8.09
CA LEU A 78 -7.52 1.09 8.21
C LEU A 78 -7.57 2.45 7.51
N PRO A 79 -6.92 3.47 8.09
CA PRO A 79 -6.71 4.74 7.41
C PRO A 79 -5.77 4.58 6.20
N LEU A 80 -6.14 5.24 5.10
CA LEU A 80 -5.36 5.22 3.86
C LEU A 80 -4.17 6.18 3.96
N ILE A 81 -2.97 5.69 3.61
CA ILE A 81 -1.79 6.55 3.48
C ILE A 81 -1.40 6.80 2.03
N GLY A 82 -1.83 5.96 1.11
CA GLY A 82 -1.57 6.19 -0.30
C GLY A 82 -2.22 5.21 -1.26
N VAL A 83 -2.32 5.65 -2.50
CA VAL A 83 -2.84 4.86 -3.61
C VAL A 83 -1.78 4.84 -4.71
N VAL A 84 -1.36 3.64 -5.10
CA VAL A 84 -0.36 3.42 -6.15
C VAL A 84 -1.07 2.89 -7.39
N PRO A 85 -1.04 3.62 -8.51
CA PRO A 85 -1.63 3.13 -9.76
C PRO A 85 -0.87 1.94 -10.31
N GLU A 86 -1.54 1.11 -11.09
CA GLU A 86 -0.83 0.13 -11.91
C GLU A 86 0.00 0.85 -12.96
N ASP A 87 1.29 0.55 -12.99
CA ASP A 87 2.27 1.24 -13.83
C ASP A 87 3.27 0.23 -14.40
N PRO A 88 3.28 0.03 -15.75
CA PRO A 88 4.22 -0.87 -16.41
C PRO A 88 5.69 -0.56 -16.13
N HIS A 89 6.01 0.70 -15.80
CA HIS A 89 7.37 1.10 -15.47
C HIS A 89 7.92 0.43 -14.20
N VAL A 90 7.05 -0.02 -13.29
CA VAL A 90 7.48 -0.77 -12.10
C VAL A 90 8.21 -2.04 -12.52
N ILE A 91 7.59 -2.84 -13.39
CA ILE A 91 8.17 -4.09 -13.91
C ILE A 91 9.44 -3.80 -14.73
N LEU A 92 9.38 -2.78 -15.58
CA LEU A 92 10.53 -2.39 -16.41
C LEU A 92 11.75 -1.99 -15.55
N CYS A 93 11.55 -1.14 -14.54
CA CYS A 93 12.64 -0.72 -13.66
C CYS A 93 13.18 -1.89 -12.84
N ALA A 94 12.33 -2.77 -12.33
CA ALA A 94 12.73 -3.95 -11.59
C ALA A 94 13.64 -4.87 -12.45
N ASN A 95 13.24 -5.14 -13.70
CA ASN A 95 14.02 -5.98 -14.62
C ASN A 95 15.37 -5.34 -15.02
N LEU A 96 15.44 -4.00 -15.04
CA LEU A 96 16.66 -3.27 -15.35
C LEU A 96 17.55 -3.01 -14.11
N GLY A 97 17.14 -3.44 -12.92
CA GLY A 97 17.84 -3.16 -11.68
C GLY A 97 17.93 -1.64 -11.37
N ARG A 98 16.94 -0.86 -11.79
CA ARG A 98 16.91 0.59 -11.61
C ARG A 98 15.82 0.98 -10.62
N PRO A 99 16.04 1.97 -9.75
CA PRO A 99 15.00 2.46 -8.88
C PRO A 99 13.87 3.11 -9.69
N LEU A 100 12.61 2.90 -9.25
CA LEU A 100 11.44 3.46 -9.93
C LEU A 100 11.50 5.00 -10.02
N THR A 101 12.08 5.64 -9.02
CA THR A 101 12.27 7.10 -8.95
C THR A 101 13.16 7.66 -10.06
N SER A 102 13.99 6.84 -10.73
CA SER A 102 14.80 7.27 -11.88
C SER A 102 13.97 7.67 -13.11
N ARG A 103 12.67 7.33 -13.13
CA ARG A 103 11.73 7.66 -14.22
C ARG A 103 10.96 8.96 -14.00
N GLY A 104 11.34 9.74 -12.99
CA GLY A 104 10.73 11.04 -12.69
C GLY A 104 9.53 10.93 -11.72
N GLN A 105 8.79 12.04 -11.61
CA GLN A 105 7.70 12.19 -10.63
C GLN A 105 6.32 11.98 -11.27
N ARG A 106 6.05 10.76 -11.75
CA ARG A 106 4.76 10.40 -12.38
C ARG A 106 4.35 8.98 -11.96
N GLY A 107 3.07 8.66 -12.13
CA GLY A 107 2.54 7.31 -11.91
C GLY A 107 2.89 6.74 -10.54
N ALA A 108 3.33 5.49 -10.51
CA ALA A 108 3.70 4.80 -9.28
C ALA A 108 4.90 5.45 -8.56
N ALA A 109 5.87 6.05 -9.30
CA ALA A 109 7.00 6.74 -8.69
C ALA A 109 6.54 7.93 -7.84
N LEU A 110 5.65 8.78 -8.36
CA LEU A 110 5.08 9.90 -7.62
C LEU A 110 4.26 9.41 -6.42
N ALA A 111 3.48 8.35 -6.60
CA ALA A 111 2.69 7.77 -5.52
C ALA A 111 3.58 7.32 -4.34
N CYS A 112 4.65 6.59 -4.61
CA CYS A 112 5.61 6.14 -3.60
C CYS A 112 6.31 7.32 -2.90
N GLN A 113 6.72 8.35 -3.65
CA GLN A 113 7.30 9.56 -3.07
C GLN A 113 6.31 10.28 -2.14
N ASN A 114 5.04 10.39 -2.54
CA ASN A 114 4.01 11.01 -1.72
C ASN A 114 3.71 10.21 -0.45
N ILE A 115 3.74 8.88 -0.52
CA ILE A 115 3.63 8.01 0.66
C ILE A 115 4.80 8.25 1.60
N ALA A 116 6.03 8.28 1.09
CA ALA A 116 7.22 8.55 1.89
C ALA A 116 7.14 9.91 2.60
N ARG A 117 6.71 10.96 1.90
CA ARG A 117 6.52 12.29 2.49
C ARG A 117 5.48 12.29 3.62
N ARG A 118 4.37 11.55 3.47
CA ARG A 118 3.36 11.43 4.54
C ARG A 118 3.89 10.66 5.73
N LEU A 119 4.71 9.63 5.50
CA LEU A 119 5.40 8.91 6.58
C LEU A 119 6.33 9.81 7.39
N GLU A 120 6.94 10.81 6.73
CA GLU A 120 7.75 11.85 7.36
C GLU A 120 6.91 13.00 7.97
N GLY A 121 5.59 12.85 8.03
CA GLY A 121 4.68 13.84 8.62
C GLY A 121 4.33 15.04 7.72
N GLN A 122 4.72 15.01 6.45
CA GLN A 122 4.37 16.09 5.51
C GLN A 122 2.90 15.97 5.05
N HIS A 123 2.21 17.11 4.98
CA HIS A 123 0.85 17.15 4.46
C HIS A 123 0.85 17.14 2.93
N VAL A 124 0.66 15.96 2.33
CA VAL A 124 0.60 15.77 0.88
C VAL A 124 -0.76 15.15 0.51
N PRO A 125 -1.54 15.77 -0.42
CA PRO A 125 -2.82 15.20 -0.83
C PRO A 125 -2.67 13.79 -1.44
N ILE A 126 -3.67 12.94 -1.22
CA ILE A 126 -3.70 11.62 -1.86
C ILE A 126 -3.90 11.81 -3.37
N MET A 127 -3.10 11.08 -4.15
CA MET A 127 -3.12 11.17 -5.60
C MET A 127 -4.44 10.65 -6.16
N ARG A 128 -5.11 11.46 -6.99
CA ARG A 128 -6.30 11.01 -7.73
C ARG A 128 -5.85 10.16 -8.93
N ILE A 129 -6.33 8.94 -8.99
CA ILE A 129 -6.09 8.04 -10.13
C ILE A 129 -7.20 8.31 -11.17
N ARG A 130 -6.79 8.80 -12.35
CA ARG A 130 -7.68 9.10 -13.48
C ARG A 130 -7.81 7.91 -14.43
#